data_c9153b9be92cb808516a53756418bbdb
#
_entry.id   c9153b9be92cb808516a53756418bbdb
#
_cell.length_a   1.000
_cell.length_b   1.000
_cell.length_c   1.000
_cell.angle_alpha   90.00
_cell.angle_beta   90.00
_cell.angle_gamma   90.00
#
_symmetry.space_group_name_H-M   'P 1'
#
loop_
_entity.id
_entity.type
_entity.pdbx_description
1 polymer ?
#
loop_
_entity_poly.entity_id
_entity_poly.type
_entity_poly.pdbx_seq_one_letter_code
_entity_poly.pdbx_strand_id
1 'polypeptide(L)' 'MKEEDIRIREAIRKRLIQCRTDNNLTQTDVGRVIGKSKNAVASWEQGLSLPDIVTLYHLSIYYEKSLEFMMGEEE' A
#
# COMPACT_ATOMS: atom_id res chain seq x y z
N MET A 1 4.02 14.89 -14.37
CA MET A 1 3.56 14.65 -12.98
C MET A 1 4.31 15.59 -12.04
N LYS A 2 3.59 16.20 -11.12
CA LYS A 2 4.21 17.11 -10.17
C LYS A 2 5.12 16.37 -9.21
N GLU A 3 6.15 17.04 -8.74
CA GLU A 3 7.11 16.47 -7.79
C GLU A 3 6.42 15.95 -6.53
N GLU A 4 5.43 16.69 -6.03
CA GLU A 4 4.67 16.28 -4.86
C GLU A 4 3.92 14.98 -5.10
N ASP A 5 3.35 14.81 -6.29
CA ASP A 5 2.63 13.59 -6.66
C ASP A 5 3.58 12.39 -6.67
N ILE A 6 4.78 12.58 -7.19
CA ILE A 6 5.79 11.53 -7.23
C ILE A 6 6.19 11.15 -5.80
N ARG A 7 6.35 12.13 -4.93
CA ARG A 7 6.72 11.90 -3.53
C ARG A 7 5.65 11.08 -2.81
N ILE A 8 4.38 11.44 -3.03
CA ILE A 8 3.26 10.74 -2.38
C ILE A 8 3.17 9.30 -2.89
N ARG A 9 3.30 9.09 -4.22
CA ARG A 9 3.28 7.75 -4.79
C ARG A 9 4.40 6.88 -4.22
N GLU A 10 5.59 7.43 -4.09
CA GLU A 10 6.73 6.70 -3.53
C GLU A 10 6.50 6.38 -2.06
N ALA A 11 5.91 7.29 -1.31
CA ALA A 11 5.58 7.06 0.10
C ALA A 11 4.58 5.93 0.26
N ILE A 12 3.53 5.92 -0.55
CA ILE A 12 2.54 4.84 -0.52
C ILE A 12 3.20 3.50 -0.80
N ARG A 13 4.02 3.42 -1.84
CA ARG A 13 4.73 2.20 -2.21
C ARG A 13 5.53 1.67 -1.01
N LYS A 14 6.30 2.53 -0.38
CA LYS A 14 7.15 2.13 0.75
C LYS A 14 6.33 1.69 1.95
N ARG A 15 5.23 2.39 2.25
CA ARG A 15 4.37 2.01 3.38
C ARG A 15 3.71 0.66 3.16
N LEU A 16 3.28 0.39 1.92
CA LEU A 16 2.67 -0.90 1.60
C LEU A 16 3.66 -2.05 1.84
N ILE A 17 4.90 -1.89 1.38
CA ILE A 17 5.94 -2.89 1.60
C ILE A 17 6.22 -3.04 3.10
N GLN A 18 6.38 -1.92 3.79
CA GLN A 18 6.70 -1.91 5.21
C GLN A 18 5.63 -2.65 6.02
N CYS A 19 4.36 -2.29 5.81
CA CYS A 19 3.27 -2.92 6.57
C CYS A 19 3.18 -4.41 6.29
N ARG A 20 3.34 -4.80 5.02
CA ARG A 20 3.29 -6.21 4.65
C ARG A 20 4.42 -6.99 5.31
N THR A 21 5.64 -6.50 5.19
CA THR A 21 6.81 -7.22 5.72
C THR A 21 6.84 -7.21 7.25
N ASP A 22 6.40 -6.11 7.88
CA ASP A 22 6.32 -6.04 9.34
C ASP A 22 5.33 -7.06 9.90
N ASN A 23 4.35 -7.46 9.12
CA ASN A 23 3.36 -8.45 9.53
C ASN A 23 3.68 -9.85 8.99
N ASN A 24 4.85 -10.04 8.41
CA ASN A 24 5.31 -11.34 7.88
C ASN A 24 4.37 -11.93 6.84
N LEU A 25 3.79 -11.07 5.99
CA LEU A 25 2.85 -11.48 4.96
C LEU A 25 3.55 -11.52 3.61
N THR A 26 3.11 -12.45 2.75
CA THR A 26 3.52 -12.46 1.35
C THR A 26 2.56 -11.56 0.56
N GLN A 27 2.95 -11.25 -0.69
CA GLN A 27 2.06 -10.50 -1.58
C GLN A 27 0.76 -11.28 -1.84
N THR A 28 0.84 -12.60 -1.92
CA THR A 28 -0.32 -13.45 -2.09
C THR A 28 -1.24 -13.35 -0.87
N ASP A 29 -0.66 -13.34 0.33
CA ASP A 29 -1.45 -13.21 1.56
C ASP A 29 -2.24 -11.92 1.58
N VAL A 30 -1.58 -10.80 1.24
CA VAL A 30 -2.25 -9.49 1.23
C VAL A 30 -3.37 -9.49 0.19
N GLY A 31 -3.10 -10.00 -0.99
CA GLY A 31 -4.13 -10.09 -2.04
C GLY A 31 -5.35 -10.86 -1.55
N ARG A 32 -5.12 -11.98 -0.87
CA ARG A 32 -6.23 -12.79 -0.34
C ARG A 32 -7.06 -12.02 0.67
N VAL A 33 -6.42 -11.27 1.55
CA VAL A 33 -7.12 -10.51 2.60
C VAL A 33 -8.05 -9.46 1.99
N ILE A 34 -7.61 -8.78 0.94
CA ILE A 34 -8.36 -7.65 0.39
C ILE A 34 -9.09 -8.00 -0.92
N GLY A 35 -9.07 -9.26 -1.32
CA GLY A 35 -9.78 -9.69 -2.53
C GLY A 35 -9.13 -9.21 -3.82
N LYS A 36 -7.81 -9.11 -3.85
CA LYS A 36 -7.06 -8.69 -5.03
C LYS A 36 -6.04 -9.76 -5.40
N SER A 37 -5.53 -9.70 -6.62
CA SER A 37 -4.53 -10.66 -7.06
C SER A 37 -3.15 -10.33 -6.50
N LYS A 38 -2.28 -11.34 -6.44
CA LYS A 38 -0.88 -11.14 -6.12
C LYS A 38 -0.24 -10.13 -7.07
N ASN A 39 -0.60 -10.19 -8.36
CA ASN A 39 -0.04 -9.30 -9.37
C ASN A 39 -0.41 -7.85 -9.11
N ALA A 40 -1.62 -7.59 -8.62
CA ALA A 40 -2.03 -6.24 -8.25
C ALA A 40 -1.16 -5.71 -7.13
N VAL A 41 -0.97 -6.52 -6.07
CA VAL A 41 -0.13 -6.14 -4.94
C VAL A 41 1.30 -5.88 -5.39
N ALA A 42 1.85 -6.76 -6.21
CA ALA A 42 3.21 -6.60 -6.74
C ALA A 42 3.35 -5.31 -7.55
N SER A 43 2.33 -4.99 -8.36
CA SER A 43 2.33 -3.77 -9.17
C SER A 43 2.39 -2.51 -8.30
N TRP A 44 1.63 -2.50 -7.19
CA TRP A 44 1.67 -1.36 -6.25
C TRP A 44 3.04 -1.22 -5.61
N GLU A 45 3.65 -2.33 -5.24
CA GLU A 45 4.96 -2.32 -4.55
C GLU A 45 6.10 -1.99 -5.51
N GLN A 46 5.91 -2.22 -6.79
CA GLN A 46 6.90 -1.83 -7.81
C GLN A 46 6.73 -0.39 -8.27
N GLY A 47 5.65 0.27 -7.85
CA GLY A 47 5.38 1.64 -8.27
C GLY A 47 4.78 1.76 -9.64
N LEU A 48 4.27 0.66 -10.21
CA LEU A 48 3.66 0.66 -11.55
C LEU A 48 2.22 1.15 -11.52
N SER A 49 1.55 0.99 -10.39
CA SER A 49 0.17 1.44 -10.22
C SER A 49 -0.06 1.73 -8.74
N LEU A 50 -1.22 2.30 -8.45
CA LEU A 50 -1.62 2.57 -7.07
C LEU A 50 -2.90 1.78 -6.77
N PRO A 51 -3.08 1.34 -5.52
CA PRO A 51 -4.38 0.82 -5.12
C PRO A 51 -5.40 1.97 -5.18
N ASP A 52 -6.66 1.65 -5.50
CA ASP A 52 -7.69 2.67 -5.43
C ASP A 52 -7.92 3.05 -3.97
N ILE A 53 -8.66 4.14 -3.75
CA ILE A 53 -8.84 4.69 -2.40
C ILE A 53 -9.57 3.71 -1.47
N VAL A 54 -10.53 2.96 -1.99
CA VAL A 54 -11.26 1.98 -1.18
C VAL A 54 -10.32 0.87 -0.72
N THR A 55 -9.50 0.36 -1.63
CA THR A 55 -8.52 -0.68 -1.30
C THR A 55 -7.49 -0.16 -0.31
N LEU A 56 -6.99 1.05 -0.51
CA LEU A 56 -6.01 1.63 0.40
C LEU A 56 -6.62 1.82 1.80
N TYR A 57 -7.88 2.22 1.87
CA TYR A 57 -8.58 2.35 3.15
C TYR A 57 -8.68 0.99 3.85
N HIS A 58 -9.07 -0.07 3.10
CA HIS A 58 -9.13 -1.41 3.68
C HIS A 58 -7.78 -1.86 4.22
N LEU A 59 -6.70 -1.55 3.50
CA LEU A 59 -5.36 -1.89 3.97
C LEU A 59 -5.00 -1.12 5.23
N SER A 60 -5.38 0.16 5.31
CA SER A 60 -5.11 0.95 6.51
C SER A 60 -5.80 0.35 7.73
N ILE A 61 -7.06 -0.06 7.58
CA ILE A 61 -7.81 -0.72 8.64
C ILE A 61 -7.14 -2.05 9.03
N TYR A 62 -6.80 -2.86 8.03
CA TYR A 62 -6.19 -4.16 8.27
C TYR A 62 -4.87 -4.05 9.04
N TYR A 63 -4.05 -3.05 8.69
CA TYR A 63 -2.76 -2.84 9.34
C TYR A 63 -2.87 -1.98 10.61
N GLU A 64 -4.08 -1.53 10.96
CA GLU A 64 -4.32 -0.66 12.11
C GLU A 64 -3.49 0.62 12.03
N LYS A 65 -3.44 1.19 10.82
CA LYS A 65 -2.77 2.45 10.57
C LYS A 65 -3.77 3.45 10.01
N SER A 66 -3.47 4.74 10.16
CA SER A 66 -4.32 5.76 9.55
C SER A 66 -4.09 5.80 8.05
N LEU A 67 -5.04 6.36 7.31
CA LEU A 67 -4.86 6.57 5.88
C LEU A 67 -3.69 7.52 5.63
N GLU A 68 -3.54 8.54 6.48
CA GLU A 68 -2.43 9.48 6.39
C GLU A 68 -1.08 8.77 6.53
N PHE A 69 -0.98 7.81 7.46
CA PHE A 69 0.23 7.00 7.59
C PHE A 69 0.53 6.26 6.28
N MET A 70 -0.50 5.66 5.68
CA MET A 70 -0.32 4.90 4.44
C MET A 70 0.14 5.80 3.30
N MET A 71 -0.14 7.08 3.38
CA MET A 71 0.27 8.06 2.37
C MET A 71 1.59 8.76 2.74
N GLY A 72 2.21 8.36 3.84
CA GLY A 72 3.52 8.88 4.22
C GLY A 72 3.48 10.15 5.07
N GLU A 73 2.31 10.55 5.58
CA GLU A 73 2.17 11.83 6.29
C GLU A 73 2.40 11.73 7.79
N GLU A 74 2.32 10.53 8.36
CA GLU A 74 2.64 10.35 9.79
C GLU A 74 3.49 9.12 10.00
N GLU A 75 4.14 9.04 11.13
CA GLU A 75 5.07 7.95 11.47
C GLU A 75 4.40 6.76 12.15
#